data_8e1bef64362520d3167bcc0843915e40
#
_entry.id   8e1bef64362520d3167bcc0843915e40
#
_cell.length_a   1.000
_cell.length_b   1.000
_cell.length_c   1.000
_cell.angle_alpha   90.00
_cell.angle_beta   90.00
_cell.angle_gamma   90.00
#
_symmetry.space_group_name_H-M   'P 1'
#
loop_
_entity.id
_entity.type
_entity.pdbx_description
1 polymer ?
#
loop_
_entity_poly.entity_id
_entity_poly.type
_entity_poly.pdbx_seq_one_letter_code
_entity_poly.pdbx_strand_id
1 'polypeptide(L)'
;MSDSYAEVMARKNQIMRSSLGLDYDEFAISPIAFDYEAMMAATGYSLGEVAEIQRATKVGRTPLHELHNLTEAVRAIAGPGKGARLLVKDEAANASGSFKARRASLSAHEARKKGFKGMVTATSGNYGAAVASQAAQQGLKCIVIQ
;
A
#
# COMPACT_ATOMS: atom_id res chain seq x y z
N MET A 1 10.70 23.20 -16.61
CA MET A 1 9.45 23.81 -16.13
C MET A 1 8.73 22.72 -15.33
N SER A 2 8.38 22.98 -14.08
CA SER A 2 7.57 22.04 -13.29
C SER A 2 6.10 22.30 -13.62
N ASP A 3 5.38 21.27 -14.04
CA ASP A 3 3.95 21.37 -14.25
C ASP A 3 3.26 21.79 -12.94
N SER A 4 2.30 22.68 -13.00
CA SER A 4 1.48 23.04 -11.84
C SER A 4 0.56 21.85 -11.47
N TYR A 5 0.09 21.81 -10.21
CA TYR A 5 -0.88 20.79 -9.77
C TYR A 5 -2.14 20.76 -10.68
N ALA A 6 -2.64 21.92 -11.08
CA ALA A 6 -3.81 22.03 -11.95
C ALA A 6 -3.55 21.40 -13.33
N GLU A 7 -2.36 21.62 -13.92
CA GLU A 7 -1.97 21.02 -15.20
C GLU A 7 -1.83 19.49 -15.11
N VAL A 8 -1.29 18.98 -14.00
CA VAL A 8 -1.21 17.53 -13.76
C VAL A 8 -2.61 16.94 -13.60
N MET A 9 -3.49 17.57 -12.82
CA MET A 9 -4.85 17.10 -12.62
C MET A 9 -5.71 17.18 -13.90
N ALA A 10 -5.48 18.15 -14.76
CA ALA A 10 -6.13 18.19 -16.07
C ALA A 10 -5.78 16.97 -16.96
N ARG A 11 -4.61 16.37 -16.74
CA ARG A 11 -4.13 15.19 -17.47
C ARG A 11 -4.30 13.86 -16.71
N LYS A 12 -5.02 13.86 -15.58
CA LYS A 12 -5.14 12.68 -14.69
C LYS A 12 -5.57 11.41 -15.42
N ASN A 13 -6.56 11.48 -16.30
CA ASN A 13 -7.02 10.33 -17.10
C ASN A 13 -5.95 9.86 -18.10
N GLN A 14 -5.25 10.79 -18.76
CA GLN A 14 -4.16 10.44 -19.65
C GLN A 14 -3.03 9.72 -18.92
N ILE A 15 -2.67 10.19 -17.72
CA ILE A 15 -1.63 9.59 -16.87
C ILE A 15 -2.07 8.18 -16.44
N MET A 16 -3.28 8.02 -15.91
CA MET A 16 -3.78 6.70 -15.51
C MET A 16 -3.94 5.73 -16.69
N ARG A 17 -4.45 6.21 -17.81
CA ARG A 17 -4.60 5.39 -19.03
C ARG A 17 -3.25 4.88 -19.54
N SER A 18 -2.22 5.70 -19.52
CA SER A 18 -0.88 5.30 -19.96
C SER A 18 -0.18 4.33 -18.99
N SER A 19 -0.50 4.39 -17.70
CA SER A 19 0.14 3.55 -16.66
C SER A 19 -0.64 2.27 -16.35
N LEU A 20 -1.97 2.35 -16.26
CA LEU A 20 -2.85 1.26 -15.82
C LEU A 20 -3.85 0.81 -16.88
N GLY A 21 -4.07 1.58 -17.94
CA GLY A 21 -5.11 1.32 -18.93
C GLY A 21 -6.53 1.72 -18.47
N LEU A 22 -6.64 2.52 -17.41
CA LEU A 22 -7.89 2.91 -16.76
C LEU A 22 -8.05 4.42 -16.73
N ASP A 23 -9.28 4.91 -16.66
CA ASP A 23 -9.57 6.32 -16.46
C ASP A 23 -9.78 6.65 -14.98
N TYR A 24 -9.18 7.73 -14.53
CA TYR A 24 -9.32 8.21 -13.14
C TYR A 24 -10.79 8.48 -12.77
N ASP A 25 -11.54 9.11 -13.69
CA ASP A 25 -12.90 9.56 -13.42
C ASP A 25 -13.89 8.39 -13.30
N GLU A 26 -13.57 7.19 -13.80
CA GLU A 26 -14.39 5.98 -13.62
C GLU A 26 -14.48 5.54 -12.14
N PHE A 27 -13.47 5.92 -11.32
CA PHE A 27 -13.38 5.55 -9.91
C PHE A 27 -13.56 6.74 -8.97
N ALA A 28 -13.78 7.94 -9.49
CA ALA A 28 -14.00 9.12 -8.66
C ALA A 28 -15.45 9.15 -8.17
N ILE A 29 -15.66 8.92 -6.86
CA ILE A 29 -16.99 9.00 -6.21
C ILE A 29 -17.39 10.46 -5.99
N SER A 30 -16.44 11.32 -5.70
CA SER A 30 -16.61 12.75 -5.51
C SER A 30 -15.27 13.48 -5.71
N PRO A 31 -15.23 14.83 -5.66
CA PRO A 31 -13.97 15.57 -5.77
C PRO A 31 -12.90 15.20 -4.73
N ILE A 32 -13.29 14.60 -3.62
CA ILE A 32 -12.40 14.21 -2.51
C ILE A 32 -12.44 12.73 -2.15
N ALA A 33 -13.23 11.91 -2.87
CA ALA A 33 -13.35 10.48 -2.61
C ALA A 33 -13.12 9.66 -3.89
N PHE A 34 -12.42 8.55 -3.73
CA PHE A 34 -12.00 7.67 -4.82
C PHE A 34 -12.28 6.21 -4.46
N ASP A 35 -12.89 5.46 -5.36
CA ASP A 35 -13.21 4.03 -5.18
C ASP A 35 -11.97 3.17 -5.46
N TYR A 36 -11.14 3.03 -4.45
CA TYR A 36 -9.96 2.18 -4.53
C TYR A 36 -10.29 0.70 -4.67
N GLU A 37 -11.42 0.25 -4.14
CA GLU A 37 -11.83 -1.15 -4.21
C GLU A 37 -12.21 -1.53 -5.64
N ALA A 38 -13.03 -0.74 -6.28
CA ALA A 38 -13.38 -0.91 -7.69
C ALA A 38 -12.14 -0.83 -8.59
N MET A 39 -11.25 0.14 -8.34
CA MET A 39 -10.00 0.25 -9.09
C MET A 39 -9.10 -0.97 -8.91
N MET A 40 -8.97 -1.50 -7.69
CA MET A 40 -8.19 -2.71 -7.43
C MET A 40 -8.78 -3.92 -8.17
N ALA A 41 -10.09 -4.08 -8.19
CA ALA A 41 -10.76 -5.12 -8.96
C ALA A 41 -10.50 -4.99 -10.46
N ALA A 42 -10.53 -3.76 -11.00
CA ALA A 42 -10.26 -3.48 -12.40
C ALA A 42 -8.79 -3.68 -12.81
N THR A 43 -7.84 -3.60 -11.89
CA THR A 43 -6.41 -3.88 -12.17
C THR A 43 -6.09 -5.36 -12.35
N GLY A 44 -7.05 -6.26 -12.07
CA GLY A 44 -6.93 -7.68 -12.32
C GLY A 44 -6.18 -8.47 -11.26
N TYR A 45 -6.01 -7.93 -10.03
CA TYR A 45 -5.48 -8.68 -8.89
C TYR A 45 -6.59 -9.10 -7.94
N SER A 46 -6.77 -10.40 -7.77
CA SER A 46 -7.54 -10.96 -6.67
C SER A 46 -6.81 -10.84 -5.33
N LEU A 47 -7.53 -10.91 -4.22
CA LEU A 47 -6.92 -10.94 -2.89
C LEU A 47 -5.95 -12.11 -2.70
N GLY A 48 -6.23 -13.26 -3.36
CA GLY A 48 -5.34 -14.43 -3.35
C GLY A 48 -3.99 -14.11 -4.01
N GLU A 49 -4.01 -13.52 -5.21
CA GLU A 49 -2.80 -13.12 -5.93
C GLU A 49 -2.00 -12.07 -5.14
N VAL A 50 -2.67 -11.07 -4.55
CA VAL A 50 -2.02 -10.09 -3.67
C VAL A 50 -1.30 -10.79 -2.51
N ALA A 51 -1.96 -11.75 -1.86
CA ALA A 51 -1.36 -12.50 -0.76
C ALA A 51 -0.16 -13.36 -1.20
N GLU A 52 -0.20 -13.94 -2.40
CA GLU A 52 0.92 -14.70 -2.98
C GLU A 52 2.12 -13.80 -3.30
N ILE A 53 1.89 -12.65 -3.93
CA ILE A 53 2.94 -11.66 -4.23
C ILE A 53 3.60 -11.19 -2.93
N GLN A 54 2.81 -10.86 -1.91
CA GLN A 54 3.32 -10.45 -0.61
C GLN A 54 4.10 -11.56 0.08
N ARG A 55 3.64 -12.80 -0.01
CA ARG A 55 4.33 -13.96 0.55
C ARG A 55 5.68 -14.19 -0.14
N ALA A 56 5.72 -14.12 -1.47
CA ALA A 56 6.95 -14.28 -2.25
C ALA A 56 8.01 -13.22 -1.91
N THR A 57 7.58 -12.03 -1.55
CA THR A 57 8.47 -10.91 -1.14
C THR A 57 8.68 -10.83 0.37
N LYS A 58 8.25 -11.83 1.14
CA LYS A 58 8.35 -11.90 2.61
C LYS A 58 7.68 -10.72 3.33
N VAL A 59 6.59 -10.23 2.77
CA VAL A 59 5.80 -9.12 3.31
C VAL A 59 4.50 -9.65 3.92
N GLY A 60 4.03 -9.01 4.97
CA GLY A 60 2.70 -9.22 5.52
C GLY A 60 2.55 -10.41 6.49
N ARG A 61 3.58 -11.24 6.67
CA ARG A 61 3.61 -12.28 7.72
C ARG A 61 4.01 -11.67 9.06
N THR A 62 3.27 -10.63 9.47
CA THR A 62 3.55 -9.87 10.68
C THR A 62 2.78 -10.43 11.86
N PRO A 63 3.30 -10.35 13.10
CA PRO A 63 2.65 -10.87 14.29
C PRO A 63 1.29 -10.21 14.55
N LEU A 64 0.42 -10.95 15.20
CA LEU A 64 -0.83 -10.46 15.78
C LEU A 64 -0.77 -10.73 17.27
N HIS A 65 -0.72 -9.67 18.08
CA HIS A 65 -0.64 -9.73 19.52
C HIS A 65 -1.98 -9.41 20.16
N GLU A 66 -2.41 -10.21 21.11
CA GLU A 66 -3.53 -9.87 21.99
C GLU A 66 -3.02 -9.06 23.19
N LEU A 67 -3.65 -7.91 23.43
CA LEU A 67 -3.32 -7.01 24.54
C LEU A 67 -4.19 -7.37 25.74
N HIS A 68 -3.84 -8.43 26.46
CA HIS A 68 -4.65 -8.97 27.56
C HIS A 68 -4.94 -7.91 28.63
N ASN A 69 -3.91 -7.26 29.20
CA ASN A 69 -4.08 -6.28 30.28
C ASN A 69 -4.96 -5.09 29.84
N LEU A 70 -4.78 -4.61 28.60
CA LEU A 70 -5.60 -3.52 28.08
C LEU A 70 -7.03 -3.95 27.78
N THR A 71 -7.21 -5.17 27.30
CA THR A 71 -8.52 -5.79 27.11
C THR A 71 -9.28 -5.89 28.44
N GLU A 72 -8.61 -6.35 29.50
CA GLU A 72 -9.21 -6.44 30.85
C GLU A 72 -9.55 -5.06 31.43
N ALA A 73 -8.66 -4.08 31.30
CA ALA A 73 -8.92 -2.71 31.75
C ALA A 73 -10.14 -2.09 31.05
N VAL A 74 -10.24 -2.24 29.72
CA VAL A 74 -11.41 -1.74 28.97
C VAL A 74 -12.70 -2.43 29.37
N ARG A 75 -12.66 -3.75 29.62
CA ARG A 75 -13.84 -4.51 30.08
C ARG A 75 -14.27 -4.12 31.49
N ALA A 76 -13.32 -3.87 32.39
CA ALA A 76 -13.60 -3.41 33.74
C ALA A 76 -14.32 -2.05 33.74
N ILE A 77 -13.90 -1.12 32.90
CA ILE A 77 -14.52 0.19 32.74
C ILE A 77 -15.91 0.09 32.07
N ALA A 78 -16.05 -0.76 31.06
CA ALA A 78 -17.30 -0.89 30.29
C ALA A 78 -18.41 -1.61 31.07
N GLY A 79 -18.06 -2.41 32.08
CA GLY A 79 -18.99 -3.20 32.90
C GLY A 79 -19.35 -4.58 32.31
N PRO A 80 -20.16 -5.37 33.02
CA PRO A 80 -20.48 -6.75 32.69
C PRO A 80 -21.05 -6.90 31.27
N GLY A 81 -20.52 -7.84 30.51
CA GLY A 81 -20.99 -8.17 29.15
C GLY A 81 -20.63 -7.12 28.08
N LYS A 82 -19.86 -6.10 28.45
CA LYS A 82 -19.41 -5.02 27.55
C LYS A 82 -17.89 -4.97 27.44
N GLY A 83 -17.42 -4.09 26.53
CA GLY A 83 -16.00 -3.90 26.26
C GLY A 83 -15.56 -4.59 24.96
N ALA A 84 -14.24 -4.58 24.71
CA ALA A 84 -13.66 -5.10 23.48
C ALA A 84 -12.52 -6.08 23.79
N ARG A 85 -12.21 -6.96 22.84
CA ARG A 85 -10.95 -7.68 22.75
C ARG A 85 -10.00 -6.85 21.89
N LEU A 86 -8.84 -6.49 22.43
CA LEU A 86 -7.89 -5.61 21.76
C LEU A 86 -6.73 -6.41 21.18
N LEU A 87 -6.48 -6.18 19.89
CA LEU A 87 -5.45 -6.85 19.13
C LEU A 87 -4.57 -5.81 18.43
N VAL A 88 -3.26 -6.07 18.36
CA VAL A 88 -2.31 -5.28 17.60
C VAL A 88 -1.72 -6.13 16.50
N LYS A 89 -1.88 -5.69 15.26
CA LYS A 89 -1.17 -6.21 14.09
C LYS A 89 0.15 -5.46 13.95
N ASP A 90 1.27 -6.10 14.27
CA ASP A 90 2.58 -5.46 14.31
C ASP A 90 3.20 -5.35 12.90
N GLU A 91 2.82 -4.33 12.16
CA GLU A 91 3.34 -4.08 10.81
C GLU A 91 4.79 -3.55 10.79
N ALA A 92 5.36 -3.18 11.95
CA ALA A 92 6.78 -2.84 12.06
C ALA A 92 7.68 -4.06 11.84
N ALA A 93 7.16 -5.27 11.99
CA ALA A 93 7.87 -6.52 11.72
C ALA A 93 8.11 -6.81 10.21
N ASN A 94 7.57 -6.00 9.29
CA ASN A 94 7.99 -6.06 7.89
C ASN A 94 9.44 -5.61 7.72
N ALA A 95 10.15 -6.14 6.73
CA ALA A 95 11.57 -5.86 6.48
C ALA A 95 11.91 -4.36 6.32
N SER A 96 10.96 -3.54 5.84
CA SER A 96 11.11 -2.08 5.76
C SER A 96 10.59 -1.33 7.00
N GLY A 97 10.26 -2.03 8.08
CA GLY A 97 9.83 -1.44 9.35
C GLY A 97 8.40 -0.85 9.35
N SER A 98 7.58 -1.11 8.34
CA SER A 98 6.23 -0.54 8.29
C SER A 98 5.27 -1.29 7.36
N PHE A 99 3.96 -1.02 7.50
CA PHE A 99 2.91 -1.53 6.61
C PHE A 99 3.06 -1.09 5.14
N LYS A 100 3.86 -0.07 4.86
CA LYS A 100 4.13 0.41 3.48
C LYS A 100 4.76 -0.67 2.60
N ALA A 101 5.40 -1.67 3.20
CA ALA A 101 5.90 -2.85 2.50
C ALA A 101 4.83 -3.56 1.67
N ARG A 102 3.58 -3.60 2.15
CA ARG A 102 2.46 -4.26 1.46
C ARG A 102 2.17 -3.65 0.10
N ARG A 103 2.12 -2.32 0.04
CA ARG A 103 1.93 -1.60 -1.24
C ARG A 103 3.17 -1.69 -2.12
N ALA A 104 4.35 -1.50 -1.53
CA ALA A 104 5.61 -1.49 -2.27
C ALA A 104 5.88 -2.85 -2.96
N SER A 105 5.49 -3.98 -2.33
CA SER A 105 5.64 -5.31 -2.92
C SER A 105 4.85 -5.47 -4.22
N LEU A 106 3.62 -4.98 -4.26
CA LEU A 106 2.78 -5.00 -5.47
C LEU A 106 3.35 -4.08 -6.55
N SER A 107 3.76 -2.86 -6.18
CA SER A 107 4.35 -1.91 -7.12
C SER A 107 5.62 -2.46 -7.76
N ALA A 108 6.49 -3.11 -6.98
CA ALA A 108 7.72 -3.72 -7.50
C ALA A 108 7.41 -4.94 -8.37
N HIS A 109 6.43 -5.76 -7.99
CA HIS A 109 5.95 -6.88 -8.80
C HIS A 109 5.46 -6.42 -10.18
N GLU A 110 4.59 -5.38 -10.22
CA GLU A 110 4.10 -4.80 -11.46
C GLU A 110 5.22 -4.20 -12.32
N ALA A 111 6.13 -3.47 -11.70
CA ALA A 111 7.27 -2.90 -12.42
C ALA A 111 8.10 -4.00 -13.10
N ARG A 112 8.38 -5.09 -12.39
CA ARG A 112 9.10 -6.23 -12.94
C ARG A 112 8.31 -6.95 -14.04
N LYS A 113 7.02 -7.22 -13.82
CA LYS A 113 6.12 -7.86 -14.78
C LYS A 113 6.03 -7.09 -16.09
N LYS A 114 6.02 -5.77 -16.02
CA LYS A 114 6.02 -4.86 -17.20
C LYS A 114 7.40 -4.63 -17.82
N GLY A 115 8.46 -5.23 -17.30
CA GLY A 115 9.82 -5.15 -17.83
C GLY A 115 10.54 -3.82 -17.53
N PHE A 116 10.05 -3.02 -16.58
CA PHE A 116 10.73 -1.81 -16.14
C PHE A 116 12.08 -2.14 -15.48
N LYS A 117 13.04 -1.26 -15.65
CA LYS A 117 14.41 -1.42 -15.12
C LYS A 117 14.59 -0.83 -13.73
N GLY A 118 13.60 -0.06 -13.26
CA GLY A 118 13.66 0.60 -11.96
C GLY A 118 12.36 1.27 -11.58
N MET A 119 12.35 1.84 -10.39
CA MET A 119 11.23 2.55 -9.77
C MET A 119 11.69 3.92 -9.30
N VAL A 120 10.81 4.90 -9.42
CA VAL A 120 11.01 6.25 -8.87
C VAL A 120 9.86 6.54 -7.91
N THR A 121 10.16 7.08 -6.75
CA THR A 121 9.14 7.49 -5.79
C THR A 121 9.54 8.79 -5.09
N ALA A 122 8.55 9.63 -4.82
CA ALA A 122 8.68 10.80 -3.94
C ALA A 122 8.04 10.49 -2.59
N THR A 123 8.75 10.76 -1.50
CA THR A 123 8.30 10.43 -0.16
C THR A 123 9.12 11.13 0.91
N SER A 124 8.49 11.48 2.02
CA SER A 124 9.15 12.00 3.21
C SER A 124 9.45 10.93 4.28
N GLY A 125 9.31 9.63 3.97
CA GLY A 125 9.49 8.61 5.03
C GLY A 125 9.33 7.16 4.58
N ASN A 126 8.59 6.38 5.33
CA ASN A 126 8.52 4.91 5.26
C ASN A 126 8.17 4.31 3.89
N TYR A 127 7.46 5.04 3.03
CA TYR A 127 7.16 4.51 1.70
C TYR A 127 8.41 4.41 0.82
N GLY A 128 9.31 5.39 0.89
CA GLY A 128 10.58 5.33 0.17
C GLY A 128 11.44 4.15 0.61
N ALA A 129 11.56 3.94 1.93
CA ALA A 129 12.26 2.79 2.49
C ALA A 129 11.65 1.46 2.01
N ALA A 130 10.31 1.38 1.97
CA ALA A 130 9.61 0.19 1.50
C ALA A 130 9.82 -0.05 0.00
N VAL A 131 9.74 0.99 -0.84
CA VAL A 131 9.98 0.87 -2.29
C VAL A 131 11.42 0.46 -2.57
N ALA A 132 12.41 1.08 -1.89
CA ALA A 132 13.82 0.73 -2.04
C ALA A 132 14.09 -0.73 -1.65
N SER A 133 13.54 -1.18 -0.52
CA SER A 133 13.65 -2.57 -0.06
C SER A 133 13.06 -3.56 -1.06
N GLN A 134 11.87 -3.28 -1.60
CA GLN A 134 11.20 -4.18 -2.55
C GLN A 134 11.83 -4.15 -3.94
N ALA A 135 12.30 -2.99 -4.40
CA ALA A 135 13.06 -2.87 -5.63
C ALA A 135 14.35 -3.70 -5.57
N ALA A 136 15.10 -3.59 -4.47
CA ALA A 136 16.33 -4.38 -4.27
C ALA A 136 16.05 -5.89 -4.29
N GLN A 137 15.00 -6.36 -3.61
CA GLN A 137 14.62 -7.78 -3.63
C GLN A 137 14.30 -8.30 -5.03
N GLN A 138 13.80 -7.44 -5.91
CA GLN A 138 13.40 -7.82 -7.27
C GLN A 138 14.43 -7.46 -8.34
N GLY A 139 15.61 -6.99 -7.94
CA GLY A 139 16.69 -6.62 -8.85
C GLY A 139 16.40 -5.36 -9.68
N LEU A 140 15.52 -4.47 -9.19
CA LEU A 140 15.18 -3.20 -9.81
C LEU A 140 16.03 -2.07 -9.23
N LYS A 141 16.39 -1.10 -10.07
CA LYS A 141 16.95 0.17 -9.60
C LYS A 141 15.88 0.97 -8.86
N CYS A 142 16.30 1.80 -7.89
CA CYS A 142 15.38 2.66 -7.16
C CYS A 142 15.95 4.06 -7.01
N ILE A 143 15.11 5.07 -7.28
CA ILE A 143 15.38 6.47 -6.99
C ILE A 143 14.31 6.94 -6.02
N VAL A 144 14.74 7.46 -4.85
CA VAL A 144 13.86 8.05 -3.85
C VAL A 144 14.14 9.55 -3.79
N ILE A 145 13.12 10.34 -3.99
CA ILE A 145 13.15 11.82 -3.90
C ILE A 145 12.50 12.21 -2.58
N GLN A 146 13.19 13.01 -1.77
CA GLN A 146 12.71 13.55 -0.49
C GLN A 146 12.56 15.06 -0.56
#